data_73892ee2bed709e2976196a3153176cb
#
_entry.id   73892ee2bed709e2976196a3153176cb
#
_cell.length_a   1.000
_cell.length_b   1.000
_cell.length_c   1.000
_cell.angle_alpha   90.00
_cell.angle_beta   90.00
_cell.angle_gamma   90.00
#
_symmetry.space_group_name_H-M   'P 1'
#
loop_
_entity.id
_entity.type
_entity.pdbx_description
1 polymer ?
#
loop_
_entity_poly.entity_id
_entity_poly.type
_entity_poly.pdbx_seq_one_letter_code
_entity_poly.pdbx_strand_id
1 'polypeptide(L)'
;MGQVKNHFRVKSDSPKATAVRIWNTYAPYTLENDIKLSAAGQILSQIYLKTIREDESAAYSVGAYGGFNLSGKDAIMQLQAYCPMNPDKQEIANRLLDEGFENCTKTIDADILNKVKEFMLKQADEDAKKNGHWMGVITTWLDYGFDSHSDYKKIVESLTPQTMVDFFKQIKASGNCIDVVMLPEE
;
A
#
# COMPACT_ATOMS: atom_id res chain seq x y z
N MET A 1 13.63 15.25 3.59
CA MET A 1 12.74 14.28 2.92
C MET A 1 12.66 14.68 1.47
N GLY A 2 12.13 13.88 0.60
CA GLY A 2 12.07 14.08 -0.84
C GLY A 2 12.16 12.74 -1.56
N GLN A 3 12.67 12.74 -2.78
CA GLN A 3 12.87 11.50 -3.53
C GLN A 3 14.25 10.89 -3.22
N VAL A 4 14.27 9.62 -2.86
CA VAL A 4 15.48 8.83 -2.67
C VAL A 4 15.48 7.69 -3.68
N LYS A 5 16.52 7.62 -4.52
CA LYS A 5 16.68 6.56 -5.50
C LYS A 5 17.93 5.75 -5.20
N ASN A 6 17.79 4.44 -5.06
CA ASN A 6 18.91 3.53 -4.89
C ASN A 6 18.74 2.29 -5.78
N HIS A 7 19.47 2.28 -6.89
CA HIS A 7 19.51 1.16 -7.82
C HIS A 7 20.90 0.52 -7.73
N PHE A 8 20.94 -0.77 -7.42
CA PHE A 8 22.20 -1.48 -7.20
C PHE A 8 22.16 -2.91 -7.74
N ARG A 9 23.33 -3.52 -7.87
CA ARG A 9 23.49 -4.90 -8.31
C ARG A 9 24.06 -5.73 -7.17
N VAL A 10 23.65 -7.00 -7.11
CA VAL A 10 24.14 -7.98 -6.13
C VAL A 10 24.47 -9.29 -6.83
N LYS A 11 25.53 -9.95 -6.36
CA LYS A 11 25.83 -11.30 -6.76
C LYS A 11 24.78 -12.24 -6.18
N SER A 12 24.12 -13.00 -7.03
CA SER A 12 23.05 -13.92 -6.62
C SER A 12 23.06 -15.16 -7.46
N ASP A 13 22.91 -16.31 -6.81
CA ASP A 13 22.78 -17.61 -7.50
C ASP A 13 21.43 -17.75 -8.23
N SER A 14 20.47 -16.87 -7.95
CA SER A 14 19.18 -16.82 -8.62
C SER A 14 18.99 -15.42 -9.24
N PRO A 15 18.97 -15.33 -10.59
CA PRO A 15 18.87 -14.03 -11.26
C PRO A 15 17.45 -13.46 -11.17
N LYS A 16 17.16 -12.83 -10.03
CA LYS A 16 15.90 -12.11 -9.80
C LYS A 16 16.17 -10.64 -9.56
N ALA A 17 15.33 -9.80 -10.13
CA ALA A 17 15.27 -8.39 -9.80
C ALA A 17 14.15 -8.14 -8.78
N THR A 18 14.28 -7.09 -8.00
CA THR A 18 13.24 -6.67 -7.06
C THR A 18 13.14 -5.16 -7.05
N ALA A 19 11.94 -4.64 -7.22
CA ALA A 19 11.65 -3.23 -7.04
C ALA A 19 10.81 -3.01 -5.78
N VAL A 20 11.14 -1.95 -5.05
CA VAL A 20 10.37 -1.46 -3.91
C VAL A 20 10.09 0.02 -4.14
N ARG A 21 8.85 0.44 -3.94
CA ARG A 21 8.44 1.84 -3.89
C ARG A 21 7.81 2.10 -2.54
N ILE A 22 8.23 3.18 -1.89
CA ILE A 22 7.61 3.61 -0.63
C ILE A 22 7.27 5.08 -0.77
N TRP A 23 5.97 5.38 -0.85
CA TRP A 23 5.45 6.73 -0.73
C TRP A 23 5.09 6.97 0.73
N ASN A 24 5.49 8.10 1.29
CA ASN A 24 5.24 8.39 2.69
C ASN A 24 4.91 9.86 2.94
N THR A 25 4.15 10.09 4.01
CA THR A 25 3.82 11.44 4.48
C THR A 25 3.51 11.41 5.97
N TYR A 26 3.65 12.55 6.63
CA TYR A 26 3.16 12.70 8.01
C TYR A 26 1.65 12.86 8.01
N ALA A 27 0.99 12.14 8.89
CA ALA A 27 -0.43 12.31 9.15
C ALA A 27 -0.79 11.82 10.56
N PRO A 28 -1.83 12.35 11.18
CA PRO A 28 -2.32 11.83 12.45
C PRO A 28 -2.68 10.35 12.33
N TYR A 29 -2.26 9.54 13.30
CA TYR A 29 -2.71 8.15 13.40
C TYR A 29 -4.14 8.14 13.94
N THR A 30 -5.08 7.90 13.06
CA THR A 30 -6.52 7.80 13.34
C THR A 30 -7.09 6.57 12.65
N LEU A 31 -8.21 6.06 13.15
CA LEU A 31 -8.90 4.93 12.52
C LEU A 31 -9.22 5.20 11.04
N GLU A 32 -9.67 6.41 10.71
CA GLU A 32 -10.02 6.77 9.34
C GLU A 32 -8.78 6.76 8.41
N ASN A 33 -7.66 7.33 8.85
CA ASN A 33 -6.44 7.34 8.06
C ASN A 33 -5.85 5.94 7.90
N ASP A 34 -5.93 5.11 8.94
CA ASP A 34 -5.46 3.72 8.90
C ASP A 34 -6.28 2.87 7.91
N ILE A 35 -7.60 3.00 7.95
CA ILE A 35 -8.52 2.34 7.00
C ILE A 35 -8.25 2.79 5.56
N LYS A 36 -8.15 4.10 5.31
CA LYS A 36 -7.85 4.63 3.97
C LYS A 36 -6.50 4.13 3.46
N LEU A 37 -5.50 4.08 4.33
CA LEU A 37 -4.16 3.60 3.97
C LEU A 37 -4.15 2.11 3.65
N SER A 38 -4.86 1.30 4.43
CA SER A 38 -5.06 -0.12 4.15
C SER A 38 -5.80 -0.33 2.81
N ALA A 39 -6.89 0.43 2.58
CA ALA A 39 -7.63 0.37 1.32
C ALA A 39 -6.77 0.79 0.12
N ALA A 40 -5.92 1.83 0.26
CA ALA A 40 -5.01 2.27 -0.79
C ALA A 40 -4.00 1.17 -1.17
N GLY A 41 -3.44 0.46 -0.19
CA GLY A 41 -2.57 -0.70 -0.43
C GLY A 41 -3.27 -1.79 -1.22
N GLN A 42 -4.50 -2.11 -0.85
CA GLN A 42 -5.28 -3.15 -1.54
C GLN A 42 -5.71 -2.74 -2.96
N ILE A 43 -6.09 -1.48 -3.17
CA ILE A 43 -6.40 -0.94 -4.50
C ILE A 43 -5.17 -1.07 -5.41
N LEU A 44 -4.01 -0.62 -4.97
CA LEU A 44 -2.77 -0.76 -5.74
C LEU A 44 -2.41 -2.22 -5.99
N SER A 45 -2.60 -3.11 -5.02
CA SER A 45 -2.36 -4.55 -5.21
C SER A 45 -3.21 -5.11 -6.34
N GLN A 46 -4.50 -4.75 -6.43
CA GLN A 46 -5.39 -5.20 -7.52
C GLN A 46 -4.92 -4.64 -8.88
N ILE A 47 -4.53 -3.37 -8.92
CA ILE A 47 -4.04 -2.73 -10.15
C ILE A 47 -2.75 -3.42 -10.61
N TYR A 48 -1.78 -3.62 -9.73
CA TYR A 48 -0.50 -4.23 -10.08
C TYR A 48 -0.61 -5.70 -10.44
N LEU A 49 -1.52 -6.43 -9.78
CA LEU A 49 -1.81 -7.82 -10.14
C LEU A 49 -2.26 -7.91 -11.60
N LYS A 50 -3.16 -7.02 -12.01
CA LYS A 50 -3.64 -6.96 -13.38
C LYS A 50 -2.55 -6.49 -14.35
N THR A 51 -1.97 -5.31 -14.13
CA THR A 51 -1.10 -4.65 -15.12
C THR A 51 0.30 -5.29 -15.21
N ILE A 52 0.89 -5.68 -14.07
CA ILE A 52 2.27 -6.17 -14.03
C ILE A 52 2.32 -7.68 -14.19
N ARG A 53 1.42 -8.41 -13.51
CA ARG A 53 1.43 -9.86 -13.54
C ARG A 53 0.64 -10.43 -14.71
N GLU A 54 -0.63 -10.03 -14.89
CA GLU A 54 -1.53 -10.64 -15.87
C GLU A 54 -1.26 -10.13 -17.29
N ASP A 55 -1.25 -8.79 -17.47
CA ASP A 55 -1.12 -8.20 -18.80
C ASP A 55 0.31 -8.31 -19.35
N GLU A 56 1.33 -8.04 -18.54
CA GLU A 56 2.74 -7.99 -18.97
C GLU A 56 3.56 -9.20 -18.59
N SER A 57 3.07 -10.08 -17.74
CA SER A 57 3.81 -11.24 -17.20
C SER A 57 5.21 -10.86 -16.67
N ALA A 58 5.32 -9.63 -16.14
CA ALA A 58 6.61 -9.09 -15.72
C ALA A 58 7.04 -9.58 -14.34
N ALA A 59 6.08 -10.01 -13.52
CA ALA A 59 6.33 -10.52 -12.17
C ALA A 59 5.43 -11.71 -11.86
N TYR A 60 5.93 -12.67 -11.08
CA TYR A 60 5.12 -13.77 -10.57
C TYR A 60 4.18 -13.32 -9.44
N SER A 61 4.69 -12.48 -8.57
CA SER A 61 3.93 -11.88 -7.47
C SER A 61 4.24 -10.39 -7.42
N VAL A 62 3.23 -9.60 -7.16
CA VAL A 62 3.36 -8.17 -6.94
C VAL A 62 2.23 -7.74 -6.02
N GLY A 63 2.50 -6.78 -5.15
CA GLY A 63 1.49 -6.26 -4.26
C GLY A 63 1.89 -4.94 -3.63
N ALA A 64 0.93 -4.34 -2.97
CA ALA A 64 1.15 -3.14 -2.18
C ALA A 64 0.43 -3.27 -0.83
N TYR A 65 0.94 -2.60 0.16
CA TYR A 65 0.28 -2.48 1.45
C TYR A 65 0.49 -1.08 2.02
N GLY A 66 -0.45 -0.64 2.83
CA GLY A 66 -0.38 0.60 3.57
C GLY A 66 -0.35 0.35 5.06
N GLY A 67 0.42 1.15 5.78
CA GLY A 67 0.50 1.08 7.23
C GLY A 67 1.20 2.28 7.82
N PHE A 68 1.04 2.48 9.11
CA PHE A 68 1.72 3.55 9.85
C PHE A 68 3.02 3.06 10.46
N ASN A 69 4.07 3.87 10.35
CA ASN A 69 5.24 3.74 11.19
C ASN A 69 5.07 4.69 12.40
N LEU A 70 4.94 4.08 13.57
CA LEU A 70 4.68 4.75 14.85
C LEU A 70 5.92 4.78 15.77
N SER A 71 7.09 4.42 15.24
CA SER A 71 8.32 4.32 16.04
C SER A 71 8.92 5.66 16.43
N GLY A 72 8.47 6.75 15.86
CA GLY A 72 8.97 8.11 16.09
C GLY A 72 8.01 8.99 16.89
N LYS A 73 8.38 10.27 17.00
CA LYS A 73 7.52 11.31 17.59
C LYS A 73 6.25 11.55 16.77
N ASP A 74 6.39 11.43 15.45
CA ASP A 74 5.32 11.71 14.49
C ASP A 74 4.94 10.42 13.77
N ALA A 75 3.65 10.22 13.56
CA ALA A 75 3.14 9.09 12.80
C ALA A 75 3.40 9.31 11.30
N ILE A 76 4.00 8.32 10.66
CA ILE A 76 4.32 8.35 9.23
C ILE A 76 3.43 7.34 8.51
N MET A 77 2.54 7.81 7.65
CA MET A 77 1.85 6.95 6.68
C MET A 77 2.86 6.46 5.65
N GLN A 78 2.85 5.16 5.39
CA GLN A 78 3.68 4.51 4.37
C GLN A 78 2.81 3.65 3.48
N LEU A 79 2.85 3.92 2.18
CA LEU A 79 2.27 3.08 1.15
C LEU A 79 3.41 2.45 0.38
N GLN A 80 3.54 1.14 0.47
CA GLN A 80 4.67 0.40 -0.08
C GLN A 80 4.20 -0.57 -1.16
N ALA A 81 4.89 -0.58 -2.30
CA ALA A 81 4.77 -1.61 -3.32
C ALA A 81 6.04 -2.47 -3.37
N TYR A 82 5.85 -3.77 -3.56
CA TYR A 82 6.91 -4.76 -3.67
C TYR A 82 6.68 -5.61 -4.94
N CYS A 83 7.69 -5.66 -5.79
CA CYS A 83 7.62 -6.35 -7.09
C CYS A 83 8.90 -7.14 -7.35
N PRO A 84 8.94 -8.45 -7.01
CA PRO A 84 9.95 -9.37 -7.50
C PRO A 84 9.64 -9.70 -8.96
N MET A 85 10.61 -9.49 -9.85
CA MET A 85 10.41 -9.58 -11.29
C MET A 85 11.56 -10.27 -12.02
N ASN A 86 11.34 -10.58 -13.29
CA ASN A 86 12.41 -10.99 -14.18
C ASN A 86 13.31 -9.78 -14.49
N PRO A 87 14.65 -9.93 -14.50
CA PRO A 87 15.57 -8.82 -14.75
C PRO A 87 15.35 -8.12 -16.10
N ASP A 88 14.98 -8.86 -17.13
CA ASP A 88 14.66 -8.35 -18.48
C ASP A 88 13.37 -7.54 -18.54
N LYS A 89 12.51 -7.66 -17.54
CA LYS A 89 11.24 -6.95 -17.43
C LYS A 89 11.29 -5.74 -16.47
N GLN A 90 12.46 -5.42 -15.92
CA GLN A 90 12.59 -4.41 -14.88
C GLN A 90 12.10 -3.02 -15.30
N GLU A 91 12.34 -2.60 -16.54
CA GLU A 91 11.95 -1.28 -17.01
C GLU A 91 10.44 -1.12 -17.08
N ILE A 92 9.74 -2.14 -17.64
CA ILE A 92 8.29 -2.10 -17.74
C ILE A 92 7.63 -2.20 -16.36
N ALA A 93 8.13 -3.08 -15.48
CA ALA A 93 7.61 -3.22 -14.14
C ALA A 93 7.78 -1.93 -13.31
N ASN A 94 8.96 -1.30 -13.36
CA ASN A 94 9.21 -0.04 -12.70
C ASN A 94 8.27 1.07 -13.18
N ARG A 95 8.08 1.19 -14.50
CA ARG A 95 7.15 2.16 -15.08
C ARG A 95 5.73 1.93 -14.60
N LEU A 96 5.25 0.68 -14.61
CA LEU A 96 3.89 0.33 -14.19
C LEU A 96 3.64 0.53 -12.69
N LEU A 97 4.66 0.35 -11.84
CA LEU A 97 4.57 0.71 -10.42
C LEU A 97 4.30 2.21 -10.24
N ASP A 98 5.03 3.05 -10.96
CA ASP A 98 4.87 4.49 -10.87
C ASP A 98 3.55 4.96 -11.52
N GLU A 99 3.19 4.42 -12.69
CA GLU A 99 1.92 4.72 -13.38
C GLU A 99 0.69 4.31 -12.57
N GLY A 100 0.74 3.14 -11.89
CA GLY A 100 -0.37 2.67 -11.06
C GLY A 100 -0.67 3.62 -9.90
N PHE A 101 0.36 4.06 -9.18
CA PHE A 101 0.20 5.07 -8.14
C PHE A 101 -0.29 6.41 -8.71
N GLU A 102 0.32 6.88 -9.81
CA GLU A 102 -0.05 8.15 -10.45
C GLU A 102 -1.50 8.16 -10.94
N ASN A 103 -1.97 7.05 -11.51
CA ASN A 103 -3.35 6.91 -11.97
C ASN A 103 -4.35 6.97 -10.81
N CYS A 104 -4.01 6.38 -9.64
CA CYS A 104 -4.84 6.48 -8.45
C CYS A 104 -5.02 7.91 -7.93
N THR A 105 -4.12 8.84 -8.28
CA THR A 105 -4.32 10.27 -7.97
C THR A 105 -5.31 10.97 -8.91
N LYS A 106 -5.76 10.31 -9.96
CA LYS A 106 -6.67 10.87 -10.97
C LYS A 106 -8.04 10.21 -10.93
N THR A 107 -8.06 8.89 -10.84
CA THR A 107 -9.29 8.08 -10.85
C THR A 107 -9.09 6.77 -10.13
N ILE A 108 -10.15 6.28 -9.49
CA ILE A 108 -10.25 4.96 -8.89
C ILE A 108 -11.46 4.26 -9.52
N ASP A 109 -11.25 3.06 -10.02
CA ASP A 109 -12.33 2.22 -10.53
C ASP A 109 -13.26 1.80 -9.38
N ALA A 110 -14.56 2.05 -9.56
CA ALA A 110 -15.57 1.75 -8.54
C ALA A 110 -15.67 0.25 -8.26
N ASP A 111 -15.47 -0.61 -9.26
CA ASP A 111 -15.52 -2.06 -9.08
C ASP A 111 -14.33 -2.57 -8.26
N ILE A 112 -13.14 -1.99 -8.49
CA ILE A 112 -11.96 -2.30 -7.66
C ILE A 112 -12.22 -1.87 -6.22
N LEU A 113 -12.72 -0.64 -6.00
CA LEU A 113 -13.01 -0.17 -4.65
C LEU A 113 -14.07 -1.03 -3.95
N ASN A 114 -15.13 -1.42 -4.65
CA ASN A 114 -16.18 -2.28 -4.09
C ASN A 114 -15.62 -3.65 -3.65
N LYS A 115 -14.81 -4.29 -4.48
CA LYS A 115 -14.12 -5.55 -4.13
C LYS A 115 -13.22 -5.38 -2.90
N VAL A 116 -12.50 -4.28 -2.80
CA VAL A 116 -11.66 -3.98 -1.62
C VAL A 116 -12.52 -3.78 -0.38
N LYS A 117 -13.62 -3.04 -0.46
CA LYS A 117 -14.56 -2.85 0.65
C LYS A 117 -15.16 -4.18 1.12
N GLU A 118 -15.64 -5.02 0.22
CA GLU A 118 -16.18 -6.35 0.53
C GLU A 118 -15.15 -7.22 1.25
N PHE A 119 -13.91 -7.23 0.75
CA PHE A 119 -12.82 -7.96 1.39
C PHE A 119 -12.54 -7.44 2.80
N MET A 120 -12.43 -6.12 2.99
CA MET A 120 -12.16 -5.51 4.28
C MET A 120 -13.27 -5.78 5.30
N LEU A 121 -14.54 -5.70 4.88
CA LEU A 121 -15.68 -5.98 5.74
C LEU A 121 -15.72 -7.46 6.17
N LYS A 122 -15.51 -8.37 5.22
CA LYS A 122 -15.41 -9.81 5.51
C LYS A 122 -14.26 -10.11 6.47
N GLN A 123 -13.09 -9.53 6.23
CA GLN A 123 -11.93 -9.71 7.09
C GLN A 123 -12.19 -9.21 8.52
N ALA A 124 -12.87 -8.07 8.67
CA ALA A 124 -13.24 -7.54 9.97
C ALA A 124 -14.15 -8.50 10.76
N ASP A 125 -15.13 -9.16 10.10
CA ASP A 125 -15.98 -10.17 10.71
C ASP A 125 -15.21 -11.41 11.17
N GLU A 126 -14.21 -11.83 10.42
CA GLU A 126 -13.36 -12.96 10.77
C GLU A 126 -12.38 -12.62 11.89
N ASP A 127 -11.81 -11.42 11.87
CA ASP A 127 -10.86 -10.98 12.88
C ASP A 127 -11.52 -10.73 14.25
N ALA A 128 -12.76 -10.24 14.28
CA ALA A 128 -13.53 -10.05 15.50
C ALA A 128 -13.76 -11.35 16.31
N LYS A 129 -13.56 -12.52 15.69
CA LYS A 129 -13.65 -13.83 16.35
C LYS A 129 -12.33 -14.26 17.01
N LYS A 130 -11.25 -13.50 16.79
CA LYS A 130 -9.88 -13.86 17.23
C LYS A 130 -9.47 -13.04 18.46
N ASN A 131 -8.88 -13.69 19.46
CA ASN A 131 -8.36 -12.99 20.63
C ASN A 131 -7.30 -11.93 20.27
N GLY A 132 -6.47 -12.21 19.26
CA GLY A 132 -5.44 -11.25 18.80
C GLY A 132 -6.02 -9.93 18.31
N HIS A 133 -7.20 -9.94 17.68
CA HIS A 133 -7.91 -8.72 17.29
C HIS A 133 -8.23 -7.84 18.51
N TRP A 134 -8.84 -8.42 19.55
CA TRP A 134 -9.23 -7.68 20.76
C TRP A 134 -8.03 -7.17 21.54
N MET A 135 -6.94 -7.94 21.58
CA MET A 135 -5.67 -7.46 22.12
C MET A 135 -5.16 -6.22 21.37
N GLY A 136 -5.24 -6.25 20.04
CA GLY A 136 -4.89 -5.09 19.20
C GLY A 136 -5.78 -3.87 19.47
N VAL A 137 -7.09 -4.06 19.59
CA VAL A 137 -8.05 -2.99 19.92
C VAL A 137 -7.71 -2.35 21.27
N ILE A 138 -7.46 -3.18 22.31
CA ILE A 138 -7.10 -2.69 23.64
C ILE A 138 -5.77 -1.94 23.60
N THR A 139 -4.76 -2.46 22.91
CA THR A 139 -3.45 -1.82 22.77
C THR A 139 -3.58 -0.47 22.06
N THR A 140 -4.34 -0.41 20.97
CA THR A 140 -4.60 0.85 20.24
C THR A 140 -5.28 1.88 21.13
N TRP A 141 -6.25 1.45 21.93
CA TRP A 141 -6.91 2.34 22.89
C TRP A 141 -5.93 2.87 23.95
N LEU A 142 -5.09 2.00 24.52
CA LEU A 142 -4.16 2.40 25.57
C LEU A 142 -3.04 3.32 25.05
N ASP A 143 -2.51 3.01 23.87
CA ASP A 143 -1.34 3.71 23.33
C ASP A 143 -1.72 4.98 22.56
N TYR A 144 -2.89 5.00 21.90
CA TYR A 144 -3.27 6.08 20.97
C TYR A 144 -4.62 6.73 21.28
N GLY A 145 -5.40 6.20 22.22
CA GLY A 145 -6.61 6.83 22.76
C GLY A 145 -7.84 6.76 21.86
N PHE A 146 -7.88 5.85 20.87
CA PHE A 146 -9.07 5.68 20.01
C PHE A 146 -9.49 4.21 19.86
N ASP A 147 -10.79 4.01 19.63
CA ASP A 147 -11.38 2.71 19.35
C ASP A 147 -11.17 2.34 17.87
N SER A 148 -10.39 1.29 17.65
CA SER A 148 -10.10 0.81 16.29
C SER A 148 -11.13 -0.21 15.76
N HIS A 149 -12.19 -0.52 16.50
CA HIS A 149 -13.17 -1.55 16.14
C HIS A 149 -14.55 -0.98 15.79
N SER A 150 -15.16 -0.20 16.69
CA SER A 150 -16.61 0.08 16.65
C SER A 150 -17.06 0.79 15.36
N ASP A 151 -16.30 1.76 14.86
CA ASP A 151 -16.64 2.51 13.64
C ASP A 151 -15.98 1.95 12.38
N TYR A 152 -15.16 0.88 12.47
CA TYR A 152 -14.39 0.35 11.34
C TYR A 152 -15.26 0.07 10.11
N LYS A 153 -16.32 -0.72 10.26
CA LYS A 153 -17.19 -1.08 9.12
C LYS A 153 -17.87 0.13 8.51
N LYS A 154 -18.38 1.04 9.33
CA LYS A 154 -19.03 2.28 8.88
C LYS A 154 -18.06 3.14 8.05
N ILE A 155 -16.81 3.27 8.47
CA ILE A 155 -15.79 4.02 7.72
C ILE A 155 -15.49 3.32 6.41
N VAL A 156 -15.29 1.98 6.40
CA VAL A 156 -15.08 1.22 5.16
C VAL A 156 -16.23 1.42 4.19
N GLU A 157 -17.49 1.34 4.65
CA GLU A 157 -18.69 1.55 3.83
C GLU A 157 -18.77 2.95 3.24
N SER A 158 -18.27 3.97 3.96
CA SER A 158 -18.28 5.37 3.52
C SER A 158 -17.23 5.69 2.45
N LEU A 159 -16.25 4.81 2.18
CA LEU A 159 -15.23 5.05 1.18
C LEU A 159 -15.86 5.18 -0.21
N THR A 160 -15.47 6.23 -0.94
CA THR A 160 -15.85 6.50 -2.32
C THR A 160 -14.62 6.61 -3.23
N PRO A 161 -14.75 6.44 -4.55
CA PRO A 161 -13.65 6.68 -5.47
C PRO A 161 -12.99 8.04 -5.27
N GLN A 162 -13.80 9.09 -5.06
CA GLN A 162 -13.28 10.44 -4.88
C GLN A 162 -12.48 10.60 -3.57
N THR A 163 -12.98 10.05 -2.45
CA THR A 163 -12.23 10.13 -1.17
C THR A 163 -10.90 9.39 -1.26
N MET A 164 -10.84 8.29 -2.02
CA MET A 164 -9.59 7.58 -2.24
C MET A 164 -8.64 8.32 -3.19
N VAL A 165 -9.14 8.93 -4.27
CA VAL A 165 -8.35 9.82 -5.14
C VAL A 165 -7.70 10.94 -4.33
N ASP A 166 -8.47 11.61 -3.47
CA ASP A 166 -7.98 12.71 -2.65
C ASP A 166 -6.94 12.24 -1.62
N PHE A 167 -7.12 11.03 -1.09
CA PHE A 167 -6.14 10.41 -0.21
C PHE A 167 -4.81 10.09 -0.91
N PHE A 168 -4.84 9.55 -2.14
CA PHE A 168 -3.63 9.36 -2.95
C PHE A 168 -2.94 10.71 -3.28
N LYS A 169 -3.71 11.74 -3.59
CA LYS A 169 -3.17 13.11 -3.79
C LYS A 169 -2.48 13.64 -2.53
N GLN A 170 -3.06 13.41 -1.35
CA GLN A 170 -2.45 13.80 -0.07
C GLN A 170 -1.08 13.13 0.11
N ILE A 171 -0.96 11.82 -0.15
CA ILE A 171 0.32 11.11 -0.07
C ILE A 171 1.32 11.70 -1.08
N LYS A 172 0.88 11.89 -2.33
CA LYS A 172 1.71 12.45 -3.41
C LYS A 172 2.22 13.86 -3.10
N ALA A 173 1.38 14.69 -2.47
CA ALA A 173 1.72 16.09 -2.16
C ALA A 173 2.92 16.24 -1.24
N SER A 174 3.28 15.20 -0.47
CA SER A 174 4.51 15.19 0.34
C SER A 174 5.78 15.24 -0.51
N GLY A 175 5.71 14.78 -1.76
CA GLY A 175 6.86 14.62 -2.65
C GLY A 175 7.85 13.53 -2.22
N ASN A 176 7.54 12.77 -1.17
CA ASN A 176 8.44 11.74 -0.63
C ASN A 176 8.22 10.41 -1.35
N CYS A 177 9.29 9.89 -1.93
CA CYS A 177 9.30 8.57 -2.52
C CYS A 177 10.68 7.92 -2.35
N ILE A 178 10.70 6.68 -1.89
CA ILE A 178 11.89 5.84 -1.87
C ILE A 178 11.74 4.83 -3.00
N ASP A 179 12.64 4.91 -3.97
CA ASP A 179 12.73 4.05 -5.14
C ASP A 179 13.97 3.16 -5.00
N VAL A 180 13.76 1.88 -4.74
CA VAL A 180 14.83 0.90 -4.63
C VAL A 180 14.67 -0.17 -5.70
N VAL A 181 15.74 -0.42 -6.45
CA VAL A 181 15.79 -1.53 -7.41
C VAL A 181 17.07 -2.31 -7.19
N MET A 182 16.91 -3.58 -6.89
CA MET A 182 17.98 -4.56 -6.81
C MET A 182 17.98 -5.40 -8.09
N LEU A 183 19.14 -5.49 -8.73
CA LEU A 183 19.37 -6.30 -9.92
C LEU A 183 20.44 -7.36 -9.64
N PRO A 184 20.43 -8.53 -10.31
CA PRO A 184 21.56 -9.43 -10.28
C PRO A 184 22.77 -8.80 -11.00
N GLU A 185 24.00 -9.18 -10.59
CA GLU A 185 25.18 -8.97 -11.39
C GLU A 185 25.12 -9.83 -12.67
N GLU A 186 25.74 -9.36 -13.73
CA GLU A 186 25.86 -10.09 -15.00
C GLU A 186 26.83 -11.26 -14.88
#